data_898e65b24ed373d236cfafafb2f23f01
#
_entry.id   898e65b24ed373d236cfafafb2f23f01
#
_cell.length_a   1.000
_cell.length_b   1.000
_cell.length_c   1.000
_cell.angle_alpha   90.00
_cell.angle_beta   90.00
_cell.angle_gamma   90.00
#
_symmetry.space_group_name_H-M   'P 1'
#
loop_
_entity.id
_entity.type
_entity.pdbx_description
1 polymer ?
#
loop_
_entity_poly.entity_id
_entity_poly.type
_entity_poly.pdbx_seq_one_letter_code
_entity_poly.pdbx_strand_id
1 'polypeptide(L)'
;LKQRSLLLFENGIKSEATKVEYLKNLNRFKDFYKLKDYDSILGIDGRKLQEMVEDYVMDMKTKLSPNTIPTRIYPLQAFFEINDIDLKWRKIRRLFPAKVKKSGRRAYSTEQVQVILNNCHDLRNKAIVLFMASSGCRVGAFPYLKLKDIHPIENCKQVMIYSDDIEEYTTFLTPEASKAFDDYLEKRKKDGEYLDENSPAFRKTYRLGLEKAKSVTERTVSEMMQRVLKNSGLRENKTGARYEIQRDHGLRKRFDTIIKQTDNMKLIHAEKMFGHSTPSIPLDETYADFSVESLFNEYKKAIPELTVNDSERNKIKLDAQNKKITQLEVKTARIDDLERRMRVMEKSN
;
A
#
# COMPACT_ATOMS: atom_id res chain seq x y z
N LEU A 1 -31.29 22.60 8.92
CA LEU A 1 -31.36 22.03 7.58
C LEU A 1 -29.97 22.20 6.92
N LYS A 2 -29.41 21.15 6.31
CA LYS A 2 -28.20 21.28 5.48
C LYS A 2 -28.52 22.17 4.28
N GLN A 3 -27.58 23.02 3.88
CA GLN A 3 -27.70 23.87 2.70
C GLN A 3 -27.78 23.01 1.45
N ARG A 4 -28.64 23.40 0.49
CA ARG A 4 -28.85 22.64 -0.75
C ARG A 4 -27.55 22.43 -1.54
N SER A 5 -26.74 23.49 -1.65
CA SER A 5 -25.44 23.44 -2.34
C SER A 5 -24.51 22.36 -1.78
N LEU A 6 -24.44 22.28 -0.46
CA LEU A 6 -23.62 21.29 0.23
C LEU A 6 -24.18 19.87 0.08
N LEU A 7 -25.50 19.71 0.11
CA LEU A 7 -26.15 18.42 -0.12
C LEU A 7 -25.85 17.87 -1.52
N LEU A 8 -25.96 18.70 -2.56
CA LEU A 8 -25.61 18.31 -3.93
C LEU A 8 -24.15 17.88 -4.02
N PHE A 9 -23.25 18.67 -3.45
CA PHE A 9 -21.82 18.38 -3.45
C PHE A 9 -21.47 17.07 -2.75
N GLU A 10 -22.00 16.84 -1.55
CA GLU A 10 -21.75 15.62 -0.78
C GLU A 10 -22.29 14.37 -1.48
N ASN A 11 -23.45 14.45 -2.13
CA ASN A 11 -24.03 13.33 -2.88
C ASN A 11 -23.32 13.07 -4.22
N GLY A 12 -22.65 14.07 -4.78
CA GLY A 12 -21.83 13.91 -5.98
C GLY A 12 -20.50 13.17 -5.73
N ILE A 13 -20.11 12.96 -4.47
CA ILE A 13 -18.85 12.31 -4.11
C ILE A 13 -19.13 10.90 -3.60
N LYS A 14 -18.62 9.89 -4.32
CA LYS A 14 -18.83 8.46 -3.99
C LYS A 14 -18.06 7.99 -2.75
N SER A 15 -16.82 8.46 -2.58
CA SER A 15 -15.93 8.01 -1.49
C SER A 15 -16.05 8.91 -0.26
N GLU A 16 -16.33 8.34 0.91
CA GLU A 16 -16.40 9.08 2.18
C GLU A 16 -15.07 9.76 2.53
N ALA A 17 -13.94 9.11 2.27
CA ALA A 17 -12.62 9.71 2.51
C ALA A 17 -12.39 10.95 1.62
N THR A 18 -12.79 10.87 0.35
CA THR A 18 -12.74 12.00 -0.58
C THR A 18 -13.67 13.10 -0.13
N LYS A 19 -14.89 12.78 0.31
CA LYS A 19 -15.86 13.74 0.85
C LYS A 19 -15.29 14.56 2.00
N VAL A 20 -14.70 13.88 2.99
CA VAL A 20 -14.07 14.54 4.15
C VAL A 20 -12.95 15.51 3.71
N GLU A 21 -12.05 15.09 2.83
CA GLU A 21 -10.93 15.95 2.39
C GLU A 21 -11.42 17.08 1.48
N TYR A 22 -12.44 16.85 0.66
CA TYR A 22 -13.04 17.89 -0.18
C TYR A 22 -13.76 18.95 0.65
N LEU A 23 -14.57 18.54 1.63
CA LEU A 23 -15.22 19.46 2.57
C LEU A 23 -14.20 20.30 3.35
N LYS A 24 -13.13 19.70 3.80
CA LYS A 24 -12.06 20.41 4.48
C LYS A 24 -11.40 21.48 3.60
N ASN A 25 -11.22 21.21 2.31
CA ASN A 25 -10.65 22.19 1.39
C ASN A 25 -11.66 23.27 1.02
N LEU A 26 -12.93 22.94 0.86
CA LEU A 26 -14.02 23.89 0.65
C LEU A 26 -14.17 24.83 1.87
N ASN A 27 -14.12 24.31 3.10
CA ASN A 27 -14.11 25.09 4.32
C ASN A 27 -12.95 26.09 4.36
N ARG A 28 -11.74 25.68 3.94
CA ARG A 28 -10.59 26.60 3.90
C ARG A 28 -10.79 27.80 2.98
N PHE A 29 -11.43 27.60 1.85
CA PHE A 29 -11.78 28.70 0.93
C PHE A 29 -12.82 29.61 1.56
N LYS A 30 -13.88 29.03 2.13
CA LYS A 30 -14.93 29.76 2.83
C LYS A 30 -14.35 30.61 3.98
N ASP A 31 -13.49 30.03 4.79
CA ASP A 31 -12.89 30.71 5.95
C ASP A 31 -11.87 31.78 5.52
N PHE A 32 -11.13 31.57 4.43
CA PHE A 32 -10.19 32.54 3.87
C PHE A 32 -10.89 33.86 3.49
N TYR A 33 -12.10 33.76 2.90
CA TYR A 33 -12.89 34.91 2.53
C TYR A 33 -13.94 35.31 3.59
N LYS A 34 -13.93 34.64 4.76
CA LYS A 34 -14.88 34.87 5.86
C LYS A 34 -16.33 34.81 5.39
N LEU A 35 -16.64 33.90 4.47
CA LEU A 35 -17.99 33.72 3.95
C LEU A 35 -18.87 33.04 4.99
N LYS A 36 -20.12 33.45 5.09
CA LYS A 36 -21.06 32.99 6.12
C LYS A 36 -21.37 31.49 5.98
N ASP A 37 -21.70 31.10 4.79
CA ASP A 37 -22.13 29.74 4.47
C ASP A 37 -21.87 29.39 2.99
N TYR A 38 -22.21 28.20 2.57
CA TYR A 38 -21.95 27.73 1.20
C TYR A 38 -22.92 28.31 0.17
N ASP A 39 -24.18 28.54 0.57
CA ASP A 39 -25.16 29.14 -0.34
C ASP A 39 -24.82 30.61 -0.62
N SER A 40 -24.22 31.33 0.35
CA SER A 40 -23.70 32.68 0.13
C SER A 40 -22.54 32.74 -0.89
N ILE A 41 -21.76 31.65 -1.05
CA ILE A 41 -20.77 31.57 -2.11
C ILE A 41 -21.43 31.59 -3.49
N LEU A 42 -22.54 30.88 -3.65
CA LEU A 42 -23.25 30.78 -4.90
C LEU A 42 -23.95 32.09 -5.30
N GLY A 43 -24.24 32.95 -4.32
CA GLY A 43 -24.80 34.28 -4.53
C GLY A 43 -23.80 35.34 -5.01
N ILE A 44 -22.48 35.01 -5.07
CA ILE A 44 -21.45 35.95 -5.53
C ILE A 44 -21.49 36.04 -7.07
N ASP A 45 -21.35 37.24 -7.58
CA ASP A 45 -21.23 37.45 -9.04
C ASP A 45 -20.09 36.59 -9.62
N GLY A 46 -20.35 35.94 -10.77
CA GLY A 46 -19.44 34.99 -11.37
C GLY A 46 -18.06 35.56 -11.70
N ARG A 47 -17.99 36.84 -12.12
CA ARG A 47 -16.71 37.51 -12.37
C ARG A 47 -15.94 37.73 -11.08
N LYS A 48 -16.59 38.17 -10.04
CA LYS A 48 -16.00 38.36 -8.71
C LYS A 48 -15.54 37.02 -8.13
N LEU A 49 -16.34 35.96 -8.28
CA LEU A 49 -16.00 34.62 -7.83
C LEU A 49 -14.76 34.07 -8.58
N GLN A 50 -14.67 34.34 -9.89
CA GLN A 50 -13.50 34.01 -10.70
C GLN A 50 -12.23 34.69 -10.14
N GLU A 51 -12.30 35.97 -9.85
CA GLU A 51 -11.20 36.76 -9.27
C GLU A 51 -10.82 36.21 -7.88
N MET A 52 -11.79 35.90 -7.04
CA MET A 52 -11.52 35.30 -5.72
C MET A 52 -10.78 33.96 -5.81
N VAL A 53 -11.15 33.08 -6.74
CA VAL A 53 -10.44 31.78 -6.89
C VAL A 53 -9.04 32.01 -7.45
N GLU A 54 -8.83 32.95 -8.35
CA GLU A 54 -7.51 33.32 -8.87
C GLU A 54 -6.60 33.88 -7.77
N ASP A 55 -7.11 34.81 -6.95
CA ASP A 55 -6.39 35.41 -5.82
C ASP A 55 -6.05 34.35 -4.76
N TYR A 56 -6.98 33.42 -4.49
CA TYR A 56 -6.74 32.31 -3.58
C TYR A 56 -5.59 31.40 -4.06
N VAL A 57 -5.52 31.12 -5.37
CA VAL A 57 -4.38 30.39 -5.96
C VAL A 57 -3.08 31.17 -5.78
N MET A 58 -3.09 32.49 -6.01
CA MET A 58 -1.90 33.34 -5.88
C MET A 58 -1.41 33.38 -4.43
N ASP A 59 -2.31 33.52 -3.45
CA ASP A 59 -1.98 33.44 -2.03
C ASP A 59 -1.36 32.09 -1.65
N MET A 60 -1.95 30.99 -2.12
CA MET A 60 -1.43 29.65 -1.83
C MET A 60 -0.02 29.41 -2.42
N LYS A 61 0.34 30.05 -3.53
CA LYS A 61 1.69 29.93 -4.13
C LYS A 61 2.79 30.43 -3.20
N THR A 62 2.49 31.37 -2.33
CA THR A 62 3.46 31.92 -1.38
C THR A 62 3.58 31.08 -0.11
N LYS A 63 2.57 30.25 0.21
CA LYS A 63 2.44 29.55 1.50
C LYS A 63 2.57 28.03 1.40
N LEU A 64 2.29 27.46 0.24
CA LEU A 64 2.16 26.01 0.09
C LEU A 64 3.12 25.42 -0.95
N SER A 65 3.40 24.14 -0.78
CA SER A 65 4.14 23.37 -1.79
C SER A 65 3.37 23.35 -3.12
N PRO A 66 4.06 23.56 -4.28
CA PRO A 66 3.44 23.54 -5.61
C PRO A 66 2.47 22.40 -5.87
N ASN A 67 2.83 21.19 -5.43
CA ASN A 67 2.00 20.00 -5.64
C ASN A 67 0.75 19.93 -4.75
N THR A 68 0.61 20.83 -3.76
CA THR A 68 -0.56 20.88 -2.87
C THR A 68 -1.67 21.76 -3.44
N ILE A 69 -1.32 22.74 -4.29
CA ILE A 69 -2.28 23.71 -4.81
C ILE A 69 -3.40 23.05 -5.62
N PRO A 70 -3.12 22.16 -6.59
CA PRO A 70 -4.20 21.47 -7.31
C PRO A 70 -5.17 20.72 -6.39
N THR A 71 -4.65 20.02 -5.37
CA THR A 71 -5.50 19.26 -4.42
C THR A 71 -6.40 20.15 -3.58
N ARG A 72 -6.07 21.44 -3.44
CA ARG A 72 -6.90 22.44 -2.77
C ARG A 72 -7.97 23.05 -3.68
N ILE A 73 -7.70 23.10 -4.98
CA ILE A 73 -8.58 23.76 -5.96
C ILE A 73 -9.58 22.79 -6.58
N TYR A 74 -9.23 21.52 -6.82
CA TYR A 74 -10.16 20.55 -7.40
C TYR A 74 -11.49 20.38 -6.61
N PRO A 75 -11.50 20.41 -5.27
CA PRO A 75 -12.74 20.42 -4.50
C PRO A 75 -13.63 21.65 -4.78
N LEU A 76 -13.02 22.82 -4.99
CA LEU A 76 -13.76 24.04 -5.36
C LEU A 76 -14.37 23.88 -6.75
N GLN A 77 -13.60 23.36 -7.71
CA GLN A 77 -14.11 23.08 -9.04
C GLN A 77 -15.32 22.15 -8.98
N ALA A 78 -15.20 21.03 -8.27
CA ALA A 78 -16.31 20.08 -8.13
C ALA A 78 -17.54 20.70 -7.44
N PHE A 79 -17.34 21.57 -6.45
CA PHE A 79 -18.43 22.28 -5.77
C PHE A 79 -19.15 23.25 -6.69
N PHE A 80 -18.41 24.03 -7.47
CA PHE A 80 -18.99 25.01 -8.37
C PHE A 80 -19.71 24.35 -9.54
N GLU A 81 -19.08 23.35 -10.17
CA GLU A 81 -19.65 22.61 -11.29
C GLU A 81 -20.97 21.91 -10.93
N ILE A 82 -21.04 21.25 -9.75
CA ILE A 82 -22.28 20.58 -9.33
C ILE A 82 -23.40 21.55 -8.94
N ASN A 83 -23.08 22.81 -8.68
CA ASN A 83 -24.02 23.88 -8.36
C ASN A 83 -24.22 24.85 -9.55
N ASP A 84 -23.94 24.40 -10.77
CA ASP A 84 -24.19 25.13 -12.03
C ASP A 84 -23.44 26.47 -12.14
N ILE A 85 -22.30 26.63 -11.46
CA ILE A 85 -21.43 27.80 -11.57
C ILE A 85 -20.25 27.47 -12.49
N ASP A 86 -20.24 28.06 -13.66
CA ASP A 86 -19.15 27.93 -14.62
C ASP A 86 -18.10 29.02 -14.43
N LEU A 87 -16.87 28.57 -14.07
CA LEU A 87 -15.68 29.42 -14.00
C LEU A 87 -14.68 29.00 -15.07
N LYS A 88 -13.81 29.94 -15.47
CA LYS A 88 -12.78 29.67 -16.48
C LYS A 88 -11.63 28.83 -15.91
N TRP A 89 -11.90 27.55 -15.61
CA TRP A 89 -10.94 26.62 -14.98
C TRP A 89 -9.63 26.47 -15.74
N ARG A 90 -9.65 26.59 -17.07
CA ARG A 90 -8.42 26.59 -17.88
C ARG A 90 -7.51 27.79 -17.54
N LYS A 91 -8.08 28.97 -17.25
CA LYS A 91 -7.34 30.15 -16.79
C LYS A 91 -6.76 29.94 -15.40
N ILE A 92 -7.58 29.44 -14.47
CA ILE A 92 -7.16 29.14 -13.10
C ILE A 92 -5.99 28.13 -13.09
N ARG A 93 -6.10 27.04 -13.87
CA ARG A 93 -5.02 26.03 -13.95
C ARG A 93 -3.71 26.55 -14.53
N ARG A 94 -3.74 27.59 -15.37
CA ARG A 94 -2.52 28.25 -15.85
C ARG A 94 -1.76 29.01 -14.75
N LEU A 95 -2.43 29.37 -13.66
CA LEU A 95 -1.82 30.01 -12.50
C LEU A 95 -1.07 29.01 -11.61
N PHE A 96 -1.30 27.72 -11.77
CA PHE A 96 -0.63 26.71 -10.95
C PHE A 96 0.89 26.74 -11.19
N PRO A 97 1.69 26.65 -10.12
CA PRO A 97 3.12 26.55 -10.28
C PRO A 97 3.52 25.21 -10.92
N ALA A 98 4.70 25.18 -11.53
CA ALA A 98 5.26 23.93 -12.05
C ALA A 98 5.36 22.87 -10.95
N LYS A 99 5.02 21.63 -11.29
CA LYS A 99 5.15 20.50 -10.38
C LYS A 99 6.61 20.31 -9.99
N VAL A 100 6.87 20.16 -8.70
CA VAL A 100 8.19 19.83 -8.20
C VAL A 100 8.30 18.33 -7.90
N LYS A 101 9.47 17.76 -8.21
CA LYS A 101 9.78 16.37 -7.89
C LYS A 101 9.82 16.23 -6.36
N LYS A 102 8.97 15.35 -5.81
CA LYS A 102 8.96 15.09 -4.36
C LYS A 102 10.20 14.28 -3.98
N SER A 103 10.89 14.67 -2.90
CA SER A 103 11.87 13.84 -2.20
C SER A 103 11.18 12.66 -1.48
N GLY A 104 11.96 11.73 -0.95
CA GLY A 104 11.41 10.58 -0.20
C GLY A 104 10.97 9.44 -1.09
N ARG A 105 11.78 9.10 -2.11
CA ARG A 105 11.51 8.00 -3.04
C ARG A 105 12.28 6.73 -2.74
N ARG A 106 13.18 6.72 -1.74
CA ARG A 106 13.95 5.52 -1.39
C ARG A 106 13.06 4.50 -0.68
N ALA A 107 13.30 3.23 -1.00
CA ALA A 107 12.79 2.08 -0.27
C ALA A 107 13.67 1.84 0.98
N TYR A 108 13.15 1.12 1.97
CA TYR A 108 14.01 0.57 3.01
C TYR A 108 14.90 -0.53 2.43
N SER A 109 16.17 -0.58 2.87
CA SER A 109 17.01 -1.75 2.67
C SER A 109 16.59 -2.86 3.64
N THR A 110 17.07 -4.08 3.41
CA THR A 110 16.80 -5.23 4.31
C THR A 110 17.40 -5.00 5.70
N GLU A 111 18.60 -4.44 5.78
CA GLU A 111 19.29 -4.08 7.02
C GLU A 111 18.49 -3.02 7.80
N GLN A 112 17.93 -2.03 7.11
CA GLN A 112 17.08 -1.03 7.74
C GLN A 112 15.79 -1.63 8.30
N VAL A 113 15.18 -2.59 7.59
CA VAL A 113 14.00 -3.30 8.13
C VAL A 113 14.39 -4.15 9.34
N GLN A 114 15.56 -4.79 9.32
CA GLN A 114 16.08 -5.52 10.48
C GLN A 114 16.27 -4.60 11.70
N VAL A 115 16.82 -3.41 11.50
CA VAL A 115 16.94 -2.39 12.57
C VAL A 115 15.56 -1.97 13.09
N ILE A 116 14.57 -1.81 12.22
CA ILE A 116 13.17 -1.53 12.62
C ILE A 116 12.64 -2.66 13.50
N LEU A 117 12.82 -3.94 13.09
CA LEU A 117 12.35 -5.11 13.82
C LEU A 117 13.00 -5.25 15.19
N ASN A 118 14.29 -4.95 15.29
CA ASN A 118 15.04 -4.97 16.56
C ASN A 118 14.51 -3.92 17.55
N ASN A 119 13.89 -2.85 17.07
CA ASN A 119 13.24 -1.81 17.88
C ASN A 119 11.73 -2.05 18.10
N CYS A 120 11.18 -3.17 17.62
CA CYS A 120 9.84 -3.62 17.92
C CYS A 120 9.84 -4.54 19.14
N HIS A 121 9.36 -4.08 20.29
CA HIS A 121 9.42 -4.83 21.55
C HIS A 121 8.23 -5.77 21.76
N ASP A 122 7.14 -5.61 20.99
CA ASP A 122 5.99 -6.50 21.08
C ASP A 122 5.71 -7.28 19.78
N LEU A 123 5.09 -8.47 19.92
CA LEU A 123 4.82 -9.38 18.80
C LEU A 123 3.88 -8.77 17.76
N ARG A 124 2.90 -7.94 18.18
CA ARG A 124 2.00 -7.28 17.24
C ARG A 124 2.76 -6.33 16.32
N ASN A 125 3.65 -5.52 16.88
CA ASN A 125 4.40 -4.54 16.10
C ASN A 125 5.38 -5.22 15.14
N LYS A 126 6.05 -6.31 15.58
CA LYS A 126 6.88 -7.16 14.70
C LYS A 126 6.05 -7.74 13.56
N ALA A 127 4.91 -8.34 13.89
CA ALA A 127 4.01 -8.91 12.90
C ALA A 127 3.51 -7.86 11.90
N ILE A 128 3.14 -6.65 12.34
CA ILE A 128 2.72 -5.54 11.45
C ILE A 128 3.84 -5.14 10.49
N VAL A 129 5.07 -4.98 10.99
CA VAL A 129 6.22 -4.57 10.14
C VAL A 129 6.51 -5.64 9.09
N LEU A 130 6.60 -6.91 9.50
CA LEU A 130 6.85 -8.03 8.58
C LEU A 130 5.70 -8.23 7.59
N PHE A 131 4.46 -8.07 8.05
CA PHE A 131 3.28 -8.11 7.18
C PHE A 131 3.37 -7.07 6.07
N MET A 132 3.67 -5.81 6.41
CA MET A 132 3.81 -4.73 5.44
C MET A 132 5.02 -4.93 4.51
N ALA A 133 6.14 -5.41 5.04
CA ALA A 133 7.36 -5.66 4.26
C ALA A 133 7.21 -6.81 3.26
N SER A 134 6.38 -7.79 3.60
CA SER A 134 6.14 -9.03 2.86
C SER A 134 5.00 -8.94 1.85
N SER A 135 3.93 -8.21 2.18
CA SER A 135 2.73 -8.08 1.33
C SER A 135 2.70 -6.79 0.50
N GLY A 136 3.49 -5.79 0.89
CA GLY A 136 3.43 -4.47 0.29
C GLY A 136 2.09 -3.73 0.47
N CYS A 137 1.18 -4.20 1.31
CA CYS A 137 -0.13 -3.61 1.48
C CYS A 137 -0.06 -2.14 1.96
N ARG A 138 -1.12 -1.38 1.64
CA ARG A 138 -1.26 -0.02 2.16
C ARG A 138 -1.64 -0.07 3.65
N VAL A 139 -1.14 0.88 4.43
CA VAL A 139 -1.50 0.99 5.86
C VAL A 139 -3.01 1.16 6.08
N GLY A 140 -3.72 1.72 5.10
CA GLY A 140 -5.18 1.84 5.11
C GLY A 140 -5.94 0.50 5.06
N ALA A 141 -5.29 -0.62 4.74
CA ALA A 141 -5.91 -1.93 4.73
C ALA A 141 -6.12 -2.51 6.14
N PHE A 142 -5.26 -2.15 7.10
CA PHE A 142 -5.26 -2.75 8.44
C PHE A 142 -6.58 -2.68 9.21
N PRO A 143 -7.37 -1.59 9.13
CA PRO A 143 -8.67 -1.52 9.80
C PRO A 143 -9.69 -2.56 9.31
N TYR A 144 -9.55 -3.02 8.09
CA TYR A 144 -10.51 -3.90 7.41
C TYR A 144 -10.11 -5.37 7.44
N LEU A 145 -8.82 -5.68 7.64
CA LEU A 145 -8.30 -7.05 7.65
C LEU A 145 -8.87 -7.87 8.81
N LYS A 146 -9.45 -9.01 8.48
CA LYS A 146 -9.97 -10.02 9.40
C LYS A 146 -9.21 -11.34 9.24
N LEU A 147 -9.38 -12.25 10.18
CA LEU A 147 -8.75 -13.58 10.10
C LEU A 147 -9.26 -14.38 8.90
N LYS A 148 -10.52 -14.21 8.51
CA LYS A 148 -11.10 -14.84 7.30
C LYS A 148 -10.42 -14.46 5.99
N ASP A 149 -9.67 -13.35 5.98
CA ASP A 149 -9.00 -12.84 4.79
C ASP A 149 -7.55 -13.38 4.65
N ILE A 150 -7.13 -14.24 5.59
CA ILE A 150 -5.75 -14.75 5.66
C ILE A 150 -5.76 -16.27 5.71
N HIS A 151 -5.32 -16.90 4.62
CA HIS A 151 -5.37 -18.36 4.45
C HIS A 151 -3.96 -18.95 4.35
N PRO A 152 -3.72 -20.14 4.89
CA PRO A 152 -2.44 -20.85 4.71
C PRO A 152 -2.26 -21.26 3.25
N ILE A 153 -1.03 -21.12 2.74
CA ILE A 153 -0.60 -21.62 1.45
C ILE A 153 0.86 -22.06 1.55
N GLU A 154 1.12 -23.36 1.45
CA GLU A 154 2.41 -23.96 1.75
C GLU A 154 2.93 -23.48 3.15
N ASN A 155 4.14 -22.95 3.23
CA ASN A 155 4.70 -22.34 4.45
C ASN A 155 4.50 -20.81 4.52
N CYS A 156 3.65 -20.28 3.70
CA CYS A 156 3.28 -18.87 3.54
C CYS A 156 1.83 -18.64 3.94
N LYS A 157 1.34 -17.42 3.77
CA LYS A 157 -0.08 -17.10 3.86
C LYS A 157 -0.50 -16.26 2.65
N GLN A 158 -1.65 -16.60 2.06
CA GLN A 158 -2.39 -15.74 1.17
C GLN A 158 -3.12 -14.69 2.00
N VAL A 159 -3.19 -13.47 1.50
CA VAL A 159 -3.90 -12.37 2.13
C VAL A 159 -4.80 -11.70 1.10
N MET A 160 -6.08 -11.64 1.37
CA MET A 160 -7.05 -10.83 0.64
C MET A 160 -7.09 -9.43 1.24
N ILE A 161 -6.70 -8.43 0.48
CA ILE A 161 -6.73 -7.02 0.89
C ILE A 161 -8.00 -6.39 0.36
N TYR A 162 -8.72 -5.65 1.19
CA TYR A 162 -10.01 -5.03 0.90
C TYR A 162 -11.07 -6.04 0.44
N SER A 163 -11.12 -7.20 1.11
CA SER A 163 -12.12 -8.24 0.84
C SER A 163 -13.53 -7.67 0.75
N ASP A 164 -14.28 -8.09 -0.26
CA ASP A 164 -15.63 -7.62 -0.59
C ASP A 164 -15.70 -6.13 -1.08
N ASP A 165 -14.57 -5.51 -1.48
CA ASP A 165 -14.50 -4.14 -2.04
C ASP A 165 -14.03 -4.15 -3.50
N ILE A 166 -14.36 -3.09 -4.25
CA ILE A 166 -13.90 -2.92 -5.64
C ILE A 166 -12.37 -2.84 -5.78
N GLU A 167 -11.68 -2.46 -4.70
CA GLU A 167 -10.22 -2.41 -4.62
C GLU A 167 -9.61 -3.72 -4.10
N GLU A 168 -10.37 -4.81 -4.06
CA GLU A 168 -9.89 -6.12 -3.60
C GLU A 168 -8.71 -6.62 -4.44
N TYR A 169 -7.70 -7.16 -3.77
CA TYR A 169 -6.59 -7.85 -4.42
C TYR A 169 -5.92 -8.88 -3.50
N THR A 170 -5.28 -9.86 -4.11
CA THR A 170 -4.54 -10.91 -3.40
C THR A 170 -3.04 -10.60 -3.33
N THR A 171 -2.46 -10.78 -2.16
CA THR A 171 -1.01 -10.75 -1.91
C THR A 171 -0.62 -11.88 -0.96
N PHE A 172 0.67 -11.96 -0.57
CA PHE A 172 1.14 -13.07 0.26
C PHE A 172 2.07 -12.60 1.37
N LEU A 173 2.26 -13.46 2.37
CA LEU A 173 3.28 -13.32 3.41
C LEU A 173 4.38 -14.36 3.21
N THR A 174 5.63 -13.93 3.40
CA THR A 174 6.78 -14.85 3.46
C THR A 174 6.64 -15.79 4.65
N PRO A 175 7.39 -16.91 4.69
CA PRO A 175 7.43 -17.80 5.86
C PRO A 175 7.73 -17.07 7.16
N GLU A 176 8.71 -16.16 7.14
CA GLU A 176 9.07 -15.31 8.28
C GLU A 176 7.90 -14.45 8.77
N ALA A 177 7.19 -13.77 7.84
CA ALA A 177 6.06 -12.92 8.18
C ALA A 177 4.85 -13.76 8.65
N SER A 178 4.65 -14.93 8.04
CA SER A 178 3.61 -15.89 8.44
C SER A 178 3.80 -16.36 9.85
N LYS A 179 5.04 -16.76 10.20
CA LYS A 179 5.42 -17.17 11.55
C LYS A 179 5.21 -16.04 12.57
N ALA A 180 5.68 -14.83 12.27
CA ALA A 180 5.50 -13.68 13.16
C ALA A 180 4.01 -13.35 13.39
N PHE A 181 3.17 -13.52 12.38
CA PHE A 181 1.73 -13.36 12.50
C PHE A 181 1.12 -14.45 13.40
N ASP A 182 1.51 -15.71 13.22
CA ASP A 182 1.04 -16.83 14.03
C ASP A 182 1.49 -16.67 15.49
N ASP A 183 2.74 -16.31 15.75
CA ASP A 183 3.27 -16.02 17.10
C ASP A 183 2.43 -14.92 17.79
N TYR A 184 2.01 -13.89 17.04
CA TYR A 184 1.13 -12.86 17.55
C TYR A 184 -0.28 -13.39 17.85
N LEU A 185 -0.87 -14.24 17.00
CA LEU A 185 -2.18 -14.84 17.25
C LEU A 185 -2.14 -15.77 18.47
N GLU A 186 -1.09 -16.57 18.63
CA GLU A 186 -0.90 -17.41 19.81
C GLU A 186 -0.79 -16.58 21.10
N LYS A 187 -0.12 -15.43 21.05
CA LYS A 187 -0.09 -14.50 22.17
C LYS A 187 -1.49 -14.00 22.52
N ARG A 188 -2.34 -13.68 21.52
CA ARG A 188 -3.72 -13.24 21.74
C ARG A 188 -4.55 -14.31 22.43
N LYS A 189 -4.42 -15.58 21.99
CA LYS A 189 -5.09 -16.72 22.63
C LYS A 189 -4.64 -16.91 24.08
N LYS A 190 -3.32 -16.83 24.34
CA LYS A 190 -2.75 -16.88 25.69
C LYS A 190 -3.21 -15.73 26.58
N ASP A 191 -3.49 -14.56 26.00
CA ASP A 191 -4.07 -13.41 26.71
C ASP A 191 -5.58 -13.58 26.97
N GLY A 192 -6.18 -14.74 26.64
CA GLY A 192 -7.59 -15.07 26.89
C GLY A 192 -8.57 -14.54 25.83
N GLU A 193 -8.07 -14.12 24.66
CA GLU A 193 -8.95 -13.65 23.57
C GLU A 193 -9.48 -14.84 22.75
N TYR A 194 -10.79 -14.89 22.57
CA TYR A 194 -11.42 -15.83 21.62
C TYR A 194 -11.27 -15.28 20.20
N LEU A 195 -10.71 -16.10 19.32
CA LEU A 195 -10.48 -15.75 17.91
C LEU A 195 -11.42 -16.56 17.01
N ASP A 196 -12.15 -15.84 16.19
CA ASP A 196 -13.00 -16.38 15.11
C ASP A 196 -12.59 -15.78 13.77
N GLU A 197 -13.20 -16.22 12.69
CA GLU A 197 -12.95 -15.76 11.33
C GLU A 197 -13.20 -14.24 11.14
N ASN A 198 -14.11 -13.64 11.92
CA ASN A 198 -14.47 -12.22 11.87
C ASN A 198 -13.62 -11.36 12.82
N SER A 199 -12.79 -12.00 13.63
CA SER A 199 -11.86 -11.29 14.50
C SER A 199 -10.88 -10.45 13.67
N PRO A 200 -10.52 -9.21 14.12
CA PRO A 200 -9.55 -8.39 13.41
C PRO A 200 -8.20 -9.10 13.33
N ALA A 201 -7.56 -9.10 12.16
CA ALA A 201 -6.21 -9.64 12.00
C ALA A 201 -5.21 -8.97 12.94
N PHE A 202 -5.32 -7.65 13.08
CA PHE A 202 -4.53 -6.87 14.03
C PHE A 202 -5.45 -6.03 14.92
N ARG A 203 -5.35 -6.22 16.24
CA ARG A 203 -6.21 -5.53 17.21
C ARG A 203 -5.51 -4.36 17.91
N LYS A 204 -6.29 -3.39 18.37
CA LYS A 204 -5.86 -2.40 19.37
C LYS A 204 -5.51 -3.10 20.69
N THR A 205 -4.97 -2.35 21.64
CA THR A 205 -4.77 -2.87 23.00
C THR A 205 -6.09 -3.41 23.53
N TYR A 206 -6.06 -4.66 23.97
CA TYR A 206 -7.21 -5.39 24.48
C TYR A 206 -7.07 -5.54 25.99
N ARG A 207 -8.17 -5.39 26.73
CA ARG A 207 -8.25 -5.74 28.14
C ARG A 207 -9.22 -6.88 28.28
N LEU A 208 -8.90 -7.84 29.14
CA LEU A 208 -9.79 -8.96 29.46
C LEU A 208 -11.16 -8.41 29.90
N GLY A 209 -12.25 -8.99 29.41
CA GLY A 209 -13.60 -8.55 29.71
C GLY A 209 -14.20 -7.53 28.75
N LEU A 210 -13.49 -7.10 27.71
CA LEU A 210 -14.08 -6.36 26.60
C LEU A 210 -14.81 -7.33 25.65
N GLU A 211 -16.05 -7.01 25.26
CA GLU A 211 -16.90 -7.86 24.44
C GLU A 211 -16.29 -8.23 23.10
N LYS A 212 -15.59 -7.30 22.44
CA LYS A 212 -14.93 -7.56 21.14
C LYS A 212 -13.67 -6.72 20.98
N ALA A 213 -12.62 -7.35 20.47
CA ALA A 213 -11.42 -6.66 20.05
C ALA A 213 -11.69 -5.75 18.83
N LYS A 214 -11.20 -4.50 18.88
CA LYS A 214 -11.30 -3.54 17.78
C LYS A 214 -10.05 -3.60 16.91
N SER A 215 -10.21 -3.52 15.59
CA SER A 215 -9.10 -3.40 14.64
C SER A 215 -8.20 -2.20 14.96
N VAL A 216 -6.90 -2.35 14.67
CA VAL A 216 -6.00 -1.19 14.63
C VAL A 216 -6.47 -0.23 13.53
N THR A 217 -6.31 1.07 13.78
CA THR A 217 -6.56 2.09 12.76
C THR A 217 -5.27 2.39 11.99
N GLU A 218 -5.39 2.95 10.80
CA GLU A 218 -4.25 3.48 10.05
C GLU A 218 -3.38 4.39 10.92
N ARG A 219 -4.02 5.29 11.68
CA ARG A 219 -3.33 6.18 12.62
C ARG A 219 -2.52 5.41 13.66
N THR A 220 -3.09 4.34 14.24
CA THR A 220 -2.40 3.51 15.24
C THR A 220 -1.13 2.88 14.67
N VAL A 221 -1.21 2.31 13.46
CA VAL A 221 -0.05 1.72 12.77
C VAL A 221 0.97 2.79 12.43
N SER A 222 0.53 3.92 11.91
CA SER A 222 1.38 5.05 11.56
C SER A 222 2.11 5.66 12.76
N GLU A 223 1.45 5.80 13.91
CA GLU A 223 2.06 6.29 15.15
C GLU A 223 3.03 5.25 15.75
N MET A 224 2.71 3.96 15.64
CA MET A 224 3.62 2.89 16.01
C MET A 224 4.91 2.96 15.18
N MET A 225 4.80 3.00 13.86
CA MET A 225 5.94 3.14 12.95
C MET A 225 6.76 4.40 13.24
N GLN A 226 6.12 5.52 13.57
CA GLN A 226 6.81 6.75 13.91
C GLN A 226 7.67 6.59 15.17
N ARG A 227 7.15 5.91 16.21
CA ARG A 227 7.90 5.65 17.45
C ARG A 227 9.08 4.72 17.20
N VAL A 228 8.86 3.62 16.49
CA VAL A 228 9.91 2.64 16.15
C VAL A 228 11.03 3.31 15.35
N LEU A 229 10.69 4.09 14.34
CA LEU A 229 11.68 4.81 13.52
C LEU A 229 12.44 5.90 14.28
N LYS A 230 11.80 6.55 15.26
CA LYS A 230 12.48 7.50 16.15
C LYS A 230 13.51 6.77 17.02
N ASN A 231 13.14 5.63 17.59
CA ASN A 231 14.02 4.84 18.47
C ASN A 231 15.17 4.18 17.72
N SER A 232 14.98 3.85 16.44
CA SER A 232 15.98 3.19 15.61
C SER A 232 17.05 4.12 15.02
N GLY A 233 16.91 5.43 15.16
CA GLY A 233 17.84 6.40 14.54
C GLY A 233 17.74 6.51 13.00
N LEU A 234 16.87 5.74 12.36
CA LEU A 234 16.77 5.70 10.89
C LEU A 234 16.13 6.93 10.24
N ARG A 235 15.68 7.90 11.05
CA ARG A 235 14.90 9.03 10.57
C ARG A 235 15.57 10.37 10.84
N GLU A 236 16.87 10.43 10.63
CA GLU A 236 17.66 11.63 10.92
C GLU A 236 17.74 12.59 9.71
N ASN A 237 17.83 12.05 8.50
CA ASN A 237 18.08 12.87 7.31
C ASN A 237 16.78 13.34 6.66
N LYS A 238 16.62 14.65 6.57
CA LYS A 238 15.55 15.31 5.80
C LYS A 238 16.15 16.00 4.57
N THR A 239 15.50 15.77 3.43
CA THR A 239 15.75 16.56 2.23
C THR A 239 14.62 17.59 2.10
N GLY A 240 14.88 18.84 2.53
CA GLY A 240 13.86 19.86 2.67
C GLY A 240 12.85 19.51 3.78
N ALA A 241 11.55 19.57 3.49
CA ALA A 241 10.49 19.29 4.47
C ALA A 241 10.20 17.79 4.68
N ARG A 242 10.86 16.89 3.96
CA ARG A 242 10.54 15.46 3.95
C ARG A 242 11.75 14.58 4.23
N TYR A 243 11.48 13.43 4.86
CA TYR A 243 12.49 12.39 5.02
C TYR A 243 12.72 11.66 3.68
N GLU A 244 13.95 11.19 3.45
CA GLU A 244 14.31 10.44 2.24
C GLU A 244 13.50 9.16 2.09
N ILE A 245 13.26 8.45 3.19
CA ILE A 245 12.43 7.25 3.23
C ILE A 245 11.09 7.62 3.90
N GLN A 246 10.00 7.30 3.23
CA GLN A 246 8.68 7.50 3.78
C GLN A 246 8.38 6.41 4.80
N ARG A 247 7.77 6.78 5.93
CA ARG A 247 7.50 5.92 7.07
C ARG A 247 6.89 4.58 6.65
N ASP A 248 5.61 4.52 6.46
CA ASP A 248 4.87 3.29 6.13
C ASP A 248 5.06 2.91 4.66
N HIS A 249 4.97 3.89 3.79
CA HIS A 249 5.10 3.73 2.34
C HIS A 249 6.51 3.28 1.89
N GLY A 250 7.52 3.44 2.72
CA GLY A 250 8.88 2.92 2.47
C GLY A 250 8.93 1.39 2.42
N LEU A 251 8.14 0.69 3.26
CA LEU A 251 8.01 -0.78 3.22
C LEU A 251 7.31 -1.24 1.93
N ARG A 252 6.23 -0.56 1.55
CA ARG A 252 5.54 -0.84 0.28
C ARG A 252 6.45 -0.62 -0.93
N LYS A 253 7.29 0.42 -0.91
CA LYS A 253 8.29 0.63 -1.97
C LYS A 253 9.37 -0.45 -2.00
N ARG A 254 9.78 -0.96 -0.82
CA ARG A 254 10.70 -2.09 -0.76
C ARG A 254 10.11 -3.31 -1.45
N PHE A 255 8.87 -3.66 -1.12
CA PHE A 255 8.15 -4.74 -1.75
C PHE A 255 8.07 -4.55 -3.27
N ASP A 256 7.60 -3.39 -3.75
CA ASP A 256 7.51 -3.07 -5.18
C ASP A 256 8.86 -3.20 -5.89
N THR A 257 9.93 -2.67 -5.28
CA THR A 257 11.26 -2.74 -5.84
C THR A 257 11.77 -4.17 -5.95
N ILE A 258 11.62 -4.96 -4.89
CA ILE A 258 12.09 -6.36 -4.86
C ILE A 258 11.31 -7.20 -5.87
N ILE A 259 9.97 -7.12 -5.84
CA ILE A 259 9.13 -7.91 -6.76
C ILE A 259 9.48 -7.59 -8.22
N LYS A 260 9.60 -6.31 -8.58
CA LYS A 260 9.90 -5.91 -9.97
C LYS A 260 11.34 -6.18 -10.41
N GLN A 261 12.27 -6.31 -9.46
CA GLN A 261 13.68 -6.64 -9.74
C GLN A 261 13.96 -8.14 -9.66
N THR A 262 13.00 -8.95 -9.23
CA THR A 262 13.14 -10.41 -9.17
C THR A 262 13.21 -10.99 -10.59
N ASP A 263 14.21 -11.82 -10.85
CA ASP A 263 14.42 -12.45 -12.15
C ASP A 263 13.20 -13.27 -12.60
N ASN A 264 12.87 -13.15 -13.87
CA ASN A 264 11.74 -13.85 -14.52
C ASN A 264 10.38 -13.57 -13.86
N MET A 265 10.22 -12.45 -13.19
CA MET A 265 8.93 -12.00 -12.65
C MET A 265 8.02 -11.52 -13.78
N LYS A 266 6.81 -12.04 -13.83
CA LYS A 266 5.78 -11.52 -14.73
C LYS A 266 5.23 -10.21 -14.18
N LEU A 267 5.49 -9.09 -14.85
CA LEU A 267 5.15 -7.75 -14.37
C LEU A 267 3.66 -7.59 -14.05
N ILE A 268 2.78 -8.19 -14.86
CA ILE A 268 1.34 -8.13 -14.63
C ILE A 268 0.93 -8.79 -13.31
N HIS A 269 1.54 -9.92 -12.93
CA HIS A 269 1.31 -10.57 -11.64
C HIS A 269 1.81 -9.68 -10.49
N ALA A 270 2.96 -9.01 -10.67
CA ALA A 270 3.48 -8.05 -9.71
C ALA A 270 2.48 -6.91 -9.45
N GLU A 271 1.94 -6.29 -10.52
CA GLU A 271 0.95 -5.20 -10.40
C GLU A 271 -0.36 -5.67 -9.75
N LYS A 272 -0.83 -6.89 -10.05
CA LYS A 272 -2.01 -7.48 -9.39
C LYS A 272 -1.76 -7.71 -7.90
N MET A 273 -0.63 -8.30 -7.49
CA MET A 273 -0.27 -8.45 -6.07
C MET A 273 -0.09 -7.12 -5.33
N PHE A 274 0.07 -6.04 -6.08
CA PHE A 274 0.20 -4.69 -5.55
C PHE A 274 -1.13 -3.94 -5.44
N GLY A 275 -2.20 -4.49 -6.02
CA GLY A 275 -3.50 -3.82 -6.10
C GLY A 275 -3.43 -2.53 -6.91
N HIS A 276 -2.66 -2.55 -8.00
CA HIS A 276 -2.66 -1.48 -8.98
C HIS A 276 -3.61 -1.84 -10.12
N SER A 277 -4.46 -0.89 -10.49
CA SER A 277 -5.11 -0.93 -11.79
C SER A 277 -4.04 -0.83 -12.88
N THR A 278 -4.16 -1.60 -13.93
CA THR A 278 -3.28 -1.56 -15.11
C THR A 278 -3.96 -0.76 -16.23
N PRO A 279 -3.91 0.60 -16.21
CA PRO A 279 -4.65 1.42 -17.17
C PRO A 279 -4.27 1.20 -18.62
N SER A 280 -3.06 0.65 -18.86
CA SER A 280 -2.55 0.32 -20.20
C SER A 280 -3.19 -0.94 -20.80
N ILE A 281 -3.90 -1.74 -20.00
CA ILE A 281 -4.60 -2.94 -20.45
C ILE A 281 -5.98 -3.00 -19.76
N PRO A 282 -6.92 -2.10 -20.13
CA PRO A 282 -8.24 -2.01 -19.47
C PRO A 282 -9.07 -3.29 -19.55
N LEU A 283 -8.82 -4.12 -20.57
CA LEU A 283 -9.54 -5.38 -20.80
C LEU A 283 -9.04 -6.53 -19.90
N ASP A 284 -7.82 -6.45 -19.35
CA ASP A 284 -7.27 -7.52 -18.51
C ASP A 284 -8.01 -7.68 -17.17
N GLU A 285 -8.61 -6.63 -16.66
CA GLU A 285 -9.42 -6.72 -15.43
C GLU A 285 -10.72 -7.52 -15.65
N THR A 286 -11.20 -7.56 -16.90
CA THR A 286 -12.46 -8.23 -17.26
C THR A 286 -12.25 -9.64 -17.80
N TYR A 287 -11.08 -9.92 -18.43
CA TYR A 287 -10.84 -11.17 -19.17
C TYR A 287 -9.73 -12.06 -18.62
N ALA A 288 -8.84 -11.53 -17.76
CA ALA A 288 -7.76 -12.32 -17.20
C ALA A 288 -8.02 -12.64 -15.73
N ASP A 289 -8.49 -13.85 -15.46
CA ASP A 289 -8.56 -14.40 -14.12
C ASP A 289 -7.18 -14.96 -13.72
N PHE A 290 -6.52 -14.31 -12.78
CA PHE A 290 -5.25 -14.78 -12.23
C PHE A 290 -5.54 -15.70 -11.04
N SER A 291 -5.39 -17.01 -11.24
CA SER A 291 -5.52 -17.94 -10.11
C SER A 291 -4.53 -17.61 -8.99
N VAL A 292 -4.95 -17.84 -7.75
CA VAL A 292 -4.11 -17.65 -6.57
C VAL A 292 -2.77 -18.40 -6.70
N GLU A 293 -2.82 -19.62 -7.25
CA GLU A 293 -1.62 -20.44 -7.51
C GLU A 293 -0.65 -19.77 -8.49
N SER A 294 -1.17 -19.16 -9.56
CA SER A 294 -0.36 -18.45 -10.54
C SER A 294 0.34 -17.25 -9.91
N LEU A 295 -0.38 -16.45 -9.13
CA LEU A 295 0.19 -15.32 -8.37
C LEU A 295 1.21 -15.80 -7.34
N PHE A 296 0.91 -16.87 -6.62
CA PHE A 296 1.81 -17.43 -5.60
C PHE A 296 3.10 -17.98 -6.20
N ASN A 297 3.02 -18.65 -7.36
CA ASN A 297 4.20 -19.14 -8.07
C ASN A 297 5.14 -17.99 -8.48
N GLU A 298 4.60 -16.85 -8.86
CA GLU A 298 5.41 -15.65 -9.10
C GLU A 298 5.96 -15.08 -7.77
N TYR A 299 5.14 -14.97 -6.72
CA TYR A 299 5.57 -14.49 -5.42
C TYR A 299 6.72 -15.32 -4.83
N LYS A 300 6.68 -16.65 -4.97
CA LYS A 300 7.73 -17.56 -4.47
C LYS A 300 9.12 -17.16 -4.96
N LYS A 301 9.26 -16.62 -6.16
CA LYS A 301 10.55 -16.18 -6.72
C LYS A 301 11.17 -15.05 -5.90
N ALA A 302 10.36 -14.21 -5.28
CA ALA A 302 10.80 -13.04 -4.52
C ALA A 302 10.99 -13.32 -3.01
N ILE A 303 10.53 -14.46 -2.50
CA ILE A 303 10.62 -14.80 -1.05
C ILE A 303 12.03 -14.62 -0.50
N PRO A 304 13.12 -15.10 -1.15
CA PRO A 304 14.47 -14.94 -0.62
C PRO A 304 14.83 -13.46 -0.36
N GLU A 305 14.51 -12.57 -1.29
CA GLU A 305 14.85 -11.15 -1.19
C GLU A 305 13.86 -10.37 -0.30
N LEU A 306 12.62 -10.84 -0.16
CA LEU A 306 11.64 -10.29 0.78
C LEU A 306 11.95 -10.65 2.24
N THR A 307 12.56 -11.81 2.49
CA THR A 307 12.91 -12.29 3.83
C THR A 307 13.96 -11.37 4.48
N VAL A 308 13.66 -10.90 5.69
CA VAL A 308 14.49 -9.91 6.40
C VAL A 308 15.59 -10.61 7.22
N ASN A 309 15.27 -11.70 7.90
CA ASN A 309 16.22 -12.45 8.71
C ASN A 309 17.31 -13.08 7.84
N ASP A 310 18.57 -12.73 8.07
CA ASP A 310 19.72 -13.17 7.28
C ASP A 310 19.91 -14.68 7.30
N SER A 311 19.73 -15.31 8.45
CA SER A 311 19.88 -16.77 8.60
C SER A 311 18.79 -17.51 7.79
N GLU A 312 17.54 -17.10 7.91
CA GLU A 312 16.44 -17.68 7.15
C GLU A 312 16.59 -17.44 5.65
N ARG A 313 16.97 -16.23 5.25
CA ARG A 313 17.24 -15.88 3.85
C ARG A 313 18.34 -16.74 3.25
N ASN A 314 19.47 -16.91 3.97
CA ASN A 314 20.57 -17.73 3.50
C ASN A 314 20.16 -19.21 3.40
N LYS A 315 19.39 -19.72 4.35
CA LYS A 315 18.83 -21.07 4.29
C LYS A 315 17.95 -21.28 3.05
N ILE A 316 17.02 -20.36 2.79
CA ILE A 316 16.16 -20.44 1.60
C ILE A 316 16.99 -20.44 0.32
N LYS A 317 18.01 -19.58 0.21
CA LYS A 317 18.91 -19.53 -0.95
C LYS A 317 19.69 -20.81 -1.12
N LEU A 318 20.22 -21.37 -0.03
CA LEU A 318 20.96 -22.64 -0.05
C LEU A 318 20.06 -23.80 -0.49
N ASP A 319 18.85 -23.91 0.05
CA ASP A 319 17.89 -24.94 -0.32
C ASP A 319 17.50 -24.84 -1.81
N ALA A 320 17.33 -23.63 -2.33
CA ALA A 320 17.08 -23.41 -3.75
C ALA A 320 18.26 -23.81 -4.64
N GLN A 321 19.49 -23.50 -4.21
CA GLN A 321 20.71 -23.92 -4.92
C GLN A 321 20.86 -25.45 -4.92
N ASN A 322 20.66 -26.11 -3.78
CA ASN A 322 20.73 -27.56 -3.68
C ASN A 322 19.71 -28.25 -4.58
N LYS A 323 18.46 -27.78 -4.60
CA LYS A 323 17.44 -28.28 -5.55
C LYS A 323 17.87 -28.13 -7.01
N LYS A 324 18.48 -27.00 -7.37
CA LYS A 324 18.97 -26.77 -8.73
C LYS A 324 20.15 -27.70 -9.08
N ILE A 325 21.07 -27.94 -8.15
CA ILE A 325 22.16 -28.88 -8.31
C ILE A 325 21.61 -30.29 -8.58
N THR A 326 20.70 -30.78 -7.74
CA THR A 326 20.08 -32.10 -7.93
C THR A 326 19.37 -32.23 -9.29
N GLN A 327 18.66 -31.16 -9.71
CA GLN A 327 18.03 -31.16 -11.04
C GLN A 327 19.03 -31.21 -12.20
N LEU A 328 20.17 -30.53 -12.04
CA LEU A 328 21.25 -30.56 -13.04
C LEU A 328 21.92 -31.93 -13.09
N GLU A 329 22.20 -32.55 -11.95
CA GLU A 329 22.76 -33.90 -11.84
C GLU A 329 21.88 -34.93 -12.55
N VAL A 330 20.55 -34.88 -12.33
CA VAL A 330 19.59 -35.76 -13.03
C VAL A 330 19.62 -35.53 -14.55
N LYS A 331 19.69 -34.25 -14.99
CA LYS A 331 19.78 -33.94 -16.43
C LYS A 331 21.09 -34.44 -17.04
N THR A 332 22.21 -34.25 -16.34
CA THR A 332 23.52 -34.72 -16.80
C THR A 332 23.53 -36.23 -16.93
N ALA A 333 23.05 -36.96 -15.92
CA ALA A 333 22.95 -38.42 -15.97
C ALA A 333 22.09 -38.90 -17.15
N ARG A 334 21.03 -38.20 -17.51
CA ARG A 334 20.19 -38.49 -18.65
C ARG A 334 20.91 -38.23 -19.98
N ILE A 335 21.70 -37.18 -20.07
CA ILE A 335 22.54 -36.88 -21.23
C ILE A 335 23.58 -37.98 -21.45
N ASP A 336 24.28 -38.37 -20.39
CA ASP A 336 25.29 -39.46 -20.42
C ASP A 336 24.68 -40.80 -20.89
N ASP A 337 23.44 -41.11 -20.46
CA ASP A 337 22.73 -42.31 -20.93
C ASP A 337 22.39 -42.21 -22.42
N LEU A 338 21.90 -41.06 -22.88
CA LEU A 338 21.59 -40.84 -24.30
C LEU A 338 22.85 -40.93 -25.17
N GLU A 339 23.95 -40.34 -24.73
CA GLU A 339 25.24 -40.44 -25.46
C GLU A 339 25.75 -41.87 -25.55
N ARG A 340 25.63 -42.68 -24.48
CA ARG A 340 25.95 -44.10 -24.52
C ARG A 340 25.08 -44.84 -25.55
N ARG A 341 23.80 -44.59 -25.56
CA ARG A 341 22.87 -45.22 -26.54
C ARG A 341 23.19 -44.83 -27.98
N MET A 342 23.53 -43.58 -28.23
CA MET A 342 23.95 -43.11 -29.56
C MET A 342 25.24 -43.82 -30.01
N ARG A 343 26.27 -43.89 -29.14
CA ARG A 343 27.51 -44.61 -29.49
C ARG A 343 27.30 -46.09 -29.78
N VAL A 344 26.33 -46.75 -29.14
CA VAL A 344 25.95 -48.14 -29.45
C VAL A 344 25.31 -48.25 -30.80
N MET A 345 24.40 -47.34 -31.16
CA MET A 345 23.75 -47.34 -32.48
C MET A 345 24.73 -47.04 -33.61
N GLU A 346 25.66 -46.11 -33.44
CA GLU A 346 26.71 -45.79 -34.42
C GLU A 346 27.67 -46.98 -34.69
N LYS A 347 27.87 -47.85 -33.71
CA LYS A 347 28.69 -49.07 -33.88
C LYS A 347 27.93 -50.26 -34.50
N SER A 348 26.61 -50.15 -34.57
CA SER A 348 25.74 -51.23 -35.13
C SER A 348 25.33 -50.97 -36.59
N ASN A 349 25.69 -49.84 -37.14
CA ASN A 349 25.64 -49.51 -38.59
C ASN A 349 27.04 -49.59 -39.19
#